data_c643de7c52c7883439db78167e568c2b
#
_entry.id   c643de7c52c7883439db78167e568c2b
#
_cell.length_a   1.000
_cell.length_b   1.000
_cell.length_c   1.000
_cell.angle_alpha   90.00
_cell.angle_beta   90.00
_cell.angle_gamma   90.00
#
_symmetry.space_group_name_H-M   'P 1'
#
loop_
_entity.id
_entity.type
_entity.pdbx_description
1 polymer ?
#
loop_
_entity_poly.entity_id
_entity_poly.type
_entity_poly.pdbx_seq_one_letter_code
_entity_poly.pdbx_strand_id
1 'polypeptide(L)'
;RANSKLTAAEYKDPVLGLILLRYAQNKFEEAKKQIEKDLPINPRTNKKREVTKNDFLGAGAMYLQEKSQFEFLVNLPESEDIAEAVNNAMKLIETDYKDLEGILPKNYQDFDADLLRSLIRVFNKDAVRNISGDAFGRIYEFFLMKFSMSGAGAQEGGEFFTPPSLVQMIVNFIEPDHGIIHDPACGSGGMFVQTGHFIKDHTNKQVNEAITVYGTELKTNNVRLAKMNLAIHGIEGKIIEDNSFYSNPHELTGKCDFVMANPPFNVNQIDKSKDYVKEDPRLPFGVPKTDNGNYMWIQYFNSYLNE
;
A
#
# COMPACT_ATOMS: atom_id res chain seq x y z
N ARG A 1 8.32 -23.69 -11.51
CA ARG A 1 7.01 -24.39 -11.48
C ARG A 1 7.11 -25.86 -11.01
N ALA A 2 8.24 -26.51 -11.14
CA ALA A 2 8.38 -27.93 -10.74
C ALA A 2 8.48 -28.14 -9.20
N ASN A 3 8.82 -27.12 -8.44
CA ASN A 3 9.19 -27.20 -7.03
C ASN A 3 8.28 -26.40 -6.09
N SER A 4 7.08 -26.01 -6.48
CA SER A 4 6.14 -25.40 -5.56
C SER A 4 4.71 -25.85 -5.84
N LYS A 5 3.92 -25.87 -4.77
CA LYS A 5 2.49 -26.16 -4.80
C LYS A 5 1.65 -24.97 -5.27
N LEU A 6 2.29 -23.78 -5.48
CA LEU A 6 1.62 -22.53 -5.78
C LEU A 6 1.45 -22.30 -7.28
N THR A 7 0.29 -21.79 -7.66
CA THR A 7 0.03 -21.23 -9.00
C THR A 7 0.70 -19.85 -9.15
N ALA A 8 0.79 -19.35 -10.38
CA ALA A 8 1.36 -18.01 -10.64
C ALA A 8 0.62 -16.87 -9.89
N ALA A 9 -0.68 -17.04 -9.67
CA ALA A 9 -1.49 -16.07 -8.92
C ALA A 9 -1.19 -16.12 -7.41
N GLU A 10 -0.93 -17.31 -6.87
CA GLU A 10 -0.63 -17.50 -5.44
C GLU A 10 0.79 -17.04 -5.04
N TYR A 11 1.71 -16.96 -6.01
CA TYR A 11 3.06 -16.37 -5.76
C TYR A 11 3.04 -14.87 -5.53
N LYS A 12 2.02 -14.16 -6.00
CA LYS A 12 1.96 -12.70 -6.00
C LYS A 12 2.19 -12.13 -4.62
N ASP A 13 1.31 -12.45 -3.69
CA ASP A 13 1.30 -11.81 -2.38
C ASP A 13 2.55 -12.12 -1.54
N PRO A 14 3.04 -13.38 -1.45
CA PRO A 14 4.29 -13.69 -0.77
C PRO A 14 5.52 -12.99 -1.37
N VAL A 15 5.63 -12.92 -2.69
CA VAL A 15 6.76 -12.24 -3.35
C VAL A 15 6.71 -10.73 -3.07
N LEU A 16 5.54 -10.11 -3.16
CA LEU A 16 5.36 -8.70 -2.79
C LEU A 16 5.67 -8.45 -1.32
N GLY A 17 5.33 -9.39 -0.43
CA GLY A 17 5.71 -9.33 0.98
C GLY A 17 7.22 -9.35 1.20
N LEU A 18 7.97 -10.20 0.49
CA LEU A 18 9.44 -10.22 0.56
C LEU A 18 10.06 -8.93 0.01
N ILE A 19 9.48 -8.37 -1.05
CA ILE A 19 9.92 -7.09 -1.61
C ILE A 19 9.67 -5.96 -0.59
N LEU A 20 8.50 -5.95 0.05
CA LEU A 20 8.19 -5.00 1.12
C LEU A 20 9.20 -5.11 2.27
N LEU A 21 9.48 -6.33 2.72
CA LEU A 21 10.42 -6.57 3.81
C LEU A 21 11.84 -6.08 3.46
N ARG A 22 12.30 -6.32 2.21
CA ARG A 22 13.60 -5.81 1.75
C ARG A 22 13.62 -4.28 1.69
N TYR A 23 12.54 -3.67 1.22
CA TYR A 23 12.41 -2.20 1.23
C TYR A 23 12.45 -1.64 2.66
N ALA A 24 11.65 -2.22 3.55
CA ALA A 24 11.63 -1.82 4.95
C ALA A 24 13.04 -1.91 5.58
N GLN A 25 13.80 -2.98 5.26
CA GLN A 25 15.19 -3.12 5.70
C GLN A 25 16.11 -2.02 5.14
N ASN A 26 15.99 -1.69 3.84
CA ASN A 26 16.82 -0.62 3.27
C ASN A 26 16.56 0.72 3.97
N LYS A 27 15.28 1.05 4.19
CA LYS A 27 14.89 2.27 4.91
C LYS A 27 15.30 2.25 6.37
N PHE A 28 15.19 1.10 7.04
CA PHE A 28 15.66 0.92 8.40
C PHE A 28 17.16 1.17 8.52
N GLU A 29 17.98 0.60 7.63
CA GLU A 29 19.44 0.78 7.65
C GLU A 29 19.85 2.23 7.38
N GLU A 30 19.19 2.89 6.41
CA GLU A 30 19.41 4.30 6.08
C GLU A 30 19.07 5.20 7.27
N ALA A 31 17.85 5.04 7.83
CA ALA A 31 17.40 5.80 8.99
C ALA A 31 18.28 5.55 10.22
N LYS A 32 18.65 4.30 10.50
CA LYS A 32 19.51 3.94 11.62
C LYS A 32 20.86 4.69 11.58
N LYS A 33 21.50 4.71 10.41
CA LYS A 33 22.78 5.45 10.23
C LYS A 33 22.62 6.93 10.51
N GLN A 34 21.52 7.55 10.04
CA GLN A 34 21.27 8.97 10.26
C GLN A 34 20.94 9.25 11.73
N ILE A 35 20.06 8.46 12.34
CA ILE A 35 19.68 8.59 13.75
C ILE A 35 20.94 8.44 14.63
N GLU A 36 21.76 7.40 14.41
CA GLU A 36 23.00 7.18 15.18
C GLU A 36 23.98 8.33 15.03
N LYS A 37 24.03 8.99 13.86
CA LYS A 37 24.87 10.18 13.65
C LYS A 37 24.37 11.38 14.47
N ASP A 38 23.07 11.60 14.50
CA ASP A 38 22.45 12.79 15.09
C ASP A 38 22.20 12.67 16.59
N LEU A 39 22.22 11.45 17.15
CA LEU A 39 22.05 11.24 18.59
C LEU A 39 23.12 11.95 19.41
N PRO A 40 22.72 12.75 20.42
CA PRO A 40 23.66 13.44 21.29
C PRO A 40 24.46 12.45 22.16
N ILE A 41 25.72 12.77 22.37
CA ILE A 41 26.58 12.03 23.30
C ILE A 41 26.23 12.48 24.72
N ASN A 42 25.95 11.52 25.59
CA ASN A 42 25.75 11.80 27.02
C ASN A 42 27.08 12.30 27.63
N PRO A 43 27.12 13.54 28.16
CA PRO A 43 28.36 14.14 28.67
C PRO A 43 28.97 13.36 29.86
N ARG A 44 28.15 12.61 30.62
CA ARG A 44 28.59 11.88 31.81
C ARG A 44 29.17 10.50 31.48
N THR A 45 28.60 9.83 30.47
CA THR A 45 28.99 8.45 30.12
C THR A 45 29.85 8.37 28.86
N ASN A 46 29.98 9.47 28.13
CA ASN A 46 30.61 9.58 26.81
C ASN A 46 30.06 8.55 25.79
N LYS A 47 28.81 8.14 25.95
CA LYS A 47 28.10 7.19 25.06
C LYS A 47 26.81 7.80 24.52
N LYS A 48 26.43 7.41 23.34
CA LYS A 48 25.08 7.67 22.81
C LYS A 48 24.11 6.66 23.45
N ARG A 49 22.83 7.08 23.61
CA ARG A 49 21.77 6.15 24.00
C ARG A 49 21.49 5.15 22.88
N GLU A 50 20.83 4.06 23.19
CA GLU A 50 20.30 3.15 22.19
C GLU A 50 19.21 3.81 21.35
N VAL A 51 19.14 3.44 20.09
CA VAL A 51 18.11 3.88 19.15
C VAL A 51 16.80 3.17 19.49
N THR A 52 15.71 3.91 19.50
CA THR A 52 14.37 3.40 19.85
C THR A 52 13.43 3.43 18.67
N LYS A 53 12.28 2.74 18.77
CA LYS A 53 11.22 2.76 17.77
C LYS A 53 10.76 4.19 17.44
N ASN A 54 10.66 5.06 18.44
CA ASN A 54 10.22 6.45 18.23
C ASN A 54 11.20 7.27 17.37
N ASP A 55 12.49 6.96 17.42
CA ASP A 55 13.47 7.62 16.56
C ASP A 55 13.25 7.27 15.09
N PHE A 56 12.90 6.00 14.80
CA PHE A 56 12.57 5.57 13.44
C PHE A 56 11.26 6.21 12.93
N LEU A 57 10.24 6.31 13.78
CA LEU A 57 8.99 6.98 13.43
C LEU A 57 9.25 8.45 13.06
N GLY A 58 10.06 9.15 13.85
CA GLY A 58 10.48 10.53 13.57
C GLY A 58 11.29 10.68 12.28
N ALA A 59 11.99 9.61 11.85
CA ALA A 59 12.76 9.59 10.60
C ALA A 59 11.93 9.09 9.39
N GLY A 60 10.63 8.82 9.55
CA GLY A 60 9.76 8.30 8.49
C GLY A 60 10.16 6.90 8.00
N ALA A 61 10.74 6.08 8.88
CA ALA A 61 11.16 4.73 8.58
C ALA A 61 10.52 3.71 9.52
N MET A 62 10.34 2.49 9.02
CA MET A 62 9.85 1.39 9.84
C MET A 62 10.96 0.90 10.79
N TYR A 63 10.64 0.80 12.08
CA TYR A 63 11.45 0.05 13.02
C TYR A 63 11.30 -1.44 12.77
N LEU A 64 12.40 -2.17 12.70
CA LEU A 64 12.41 -3.62 12.52
C LEU A 64 13.05 -4.29 13.74
N GLN A 65 12.28 -5.12 14.43
CA GLN A 65 12.83 -5.99 15.47
C GLN A 65 13.85 -6.95 14.84
N GLU A 66 14.82 -7.43 15.61
CA GLU A 66 15.92 -8.27 15.12
C GLU A 66 15.44 -9.43 14.22
N LYS A 67 14.43 -10.19 14.69
CA LYS A 67 13.86 -11.33 13.94
C LYS A 67 13.01 -10.94 12.74
N SER A 68 12.68 -9.66 12.57
CA SER A 68 12.01 -9.14 11.38
C SER A 68 12.98 -8.50 10.38
N GLN A 69 14.27 -8.41 10.72
CA GLN A 69 15.27 -7.88 9.80
C GLN A 69 15.61 -8.89 8.70
N PHE A 70 15.79 -8.37 7.49
CA PHE A 70 16.09 -9.22 6.34
C PHE A 70 17.42 -9.97 6.48
N GLU A 71 18.40 -9.37 7.14
CA GLU A 71 19.69 -10.01 7.43
C GLU A 71 19.58 -11.20 8.36
N PHE A 72 18.66 -11.19 9.33
CA PHE A 72 18.36 -12.34 10.17
C PHE A 72 17.91 -13.53 9.33
N LEU A 73 17.02 -13.31 8.36
CA LEU A 73 16.51 -14.36 7.49
C LEU A 73 17.58 -14.91 6.54
N VAL A 74 18.46 -14.04 6.03
CA VAL A 74 19.59 -14.46 5.18
C VAL A 74 20.57 -15.35 5.91
N ASN A 75 20.82 -15.07 7.17
CA ASN A 75 21.80 -15.77 8.01
C ASN A 75 21.18 -16.94 8.80
N LEU A 76 19.90 -17.24 8.57
CA LEU A 76 19.21 -18.34 9.27
C LEU A 76 19.84 -19.68 8.91
N PRO A 77 20.24 -20.50 9.90
CA PRO A 77 20.81 -21.83 9.68
C PRO A 77 19.91 -22.70 8.78
N GLU A 78 20.52 -23.60 8.00
CA GLU A 78 19.76 -24.49 7.11
C GLU A 78 18.87 -25.50 7.89
N SER A 79 19.22 -25.77 9.15
CA SER A 79 18.45 -26.62 10.06
C SER A 79 17.15 -25.97 10.57
N GLU A 80 17.00 -24.64 10.43
CA GLU A 80 15.82 -23.92 10.88
C GLU A 80 14.81 -23.71 9.75
N ASP A 81 13.51 -23.64 10.12
CA ASP A 81 12.43 -23.44 9.18
C ASP A 81 12.37 -21.99 8.68
N ILE A 82 12.83 -21.78 7.45
CA ILE A 82 12.84 -20.46 6.81
C ILE A 82 11.43 -19.90 6.59
N ALA A 83 10.43 -20.76 6.33
CA ALA A 83 9.05 -20.32 6.10
C ALA A 83 8.42 -19.81 7.40
N GLU A 84 8.66 -20.52 8.52
CA GLU A 84 8.23 -20.07 9.84
C GLU A 84 8.93 -18.75 10.24
N ALA A 85 10.22 -18.63 9.97
CA ALA A 85 10.99 -17.42 10.26
C ALA A 85 10.45 -16.20 9.50
N VAL A 86 10.13 -16.34 8.19
CA VAL A 86 9.54 -15.28 7.39
C VAL A 86 8.13 -14.91 7.90
N ASN A 87 7.29 -15.91 8.20
CA ASN A 87 5.97 -15.65 8.78
C ASN A 87 6.06 -14.90 10.11
N ASN A 88 7.02 -15.26 10.94
CA ASN A 88 7.25 -14.58 12.22
C ASN A 88 7.73 -13.13 11.99
N ALA A 89 8.60 -12.90 11.02
CA ALA A 89 9.02 -11.54 10.65
C ALA A 89 7.83 -10.67 10.26
N MET A 90 6.90 -11.19 9.44
CA MET A 90 5.67 -10.48 9.05
C MET A 90 4.78 -10.18 10.26
N LYS A 91 4.59 -11.15 11.18
CA LYS A 91 3.82 -10.95 12.41
C LYS A 91 4.43 -9.87 13.32
N LEU A 92 5.74 -9.83 13.45
CA LEU A 92 6.43 -8.82 14.26
C LEU A 92 6.22 -7.42 13.69
N ILE A 93 6.27 -7.27 12.37
CA ILE A 93 5.97 -5.99 11.71
C ILE A 93 4.52 -5.56 11.97
N GLU A 94 3.55 -6.45 11.81
CA GLU A 94 2.14 -6.17 12.10
C GLU A 94 1.90 -5.80 13.59
N THR A 95 2.63 -6.40 14.51
CA THR A 95 2.56 -6.06 15.94
C THR A 95 3.01 -4.63 16.20
N ASP A 96 4.03 -4.18 15.47
CA ASP A 96 4.56 -2.83 15.60
C ASP A 96 3.74 -1.79 14.83
N TYR A 97 3.07 -2.20 13.74
CA TYR A 97 2.32 -1.34 12.83
C TYR A 97 0.90 -1.87 12.63
N LYS A 98 -0.02 -1.38 13.48
CA LYS A 98 -1.42 -1.86 13.50
C LYS A 98 -2.18 -1.65 12.19
N ASP A 99 -1.83 -0.65 11.40
CA ASP A 99 -2.42 -0.42 10.08
C ASP A 99 -2.11 -1.53 9.08
N LEU A 100 -1.09 -2.33 9.36
CA LEU A 100 -0.72 -3.52 8.60
C LEU A 100 -1.25 -4.83 9.23
N GLU A 101 -1.97 -4.78 10.35
CA GLU A 101 -2.48 -5.98 11.03
C GLU A 101 -3.36 -6.81 10.10
N GLY A 102 -3.03 -8.09 9.95
CA GLY A 102 -3.71 -9.02 9.06
C GLY A 102 -3.45 -8.81 7.56
N ILE A 103 -2.59 -7.86 7.19
CA ILE A 103 -2.33 -7.45 5.82
C ILE A 103 -1.17 -8.23 5.19
N LEU A 104 -0.09 -8.42 5.94
CA LEU A 104 1.11 -9.03 5.40
C LEU A 104 0.90 -10.54 5.12
N PRO A 105 1.46 -11.08 4.04
CA PRO A 105 1.32 -12.51 3.73
C PRO A 105 2.04 -13.36 4.79
N LYS A 106 1.40 -14.45 5.19
CA LYS A 106 1.90 -15.40 6.19
C LYS A 106 1.73 -16.86 5.76
N ASN A 107 1.74 -17.09 4.46
CA ASN A 107 1.57 -18.39 3.82
C ASN A 107 2.87 -18.90 3.17
N TYR A 108 4.02 -18.60 3.80
CA TYR A 108 5.32 -18.98 3.23
C TYR A 108 5.63 -20.49 3.34
N GLN A 109 4.84 -21.25 4.12
CA GLN A 109 4.91 -22.73 4.16
C GLN A 109 4.50 -23.39 2.85
N ASP A 110 3.80 -22.66 1.97
CA ASP A 110 3.42 -23.15 0.65
C ASP A 110 4.60 -23.15 -0.35
N PHE A 111 5.71 -22.51 0.02
CA PHE A 111 6.95 -22.49 -0.75
C PHE A 111 7.81 -23.72 -0.42
N ASP A 112 8.50 -24.20 -1.42
CA ASP A 112 9.68 -25.04 -1.21
C ASP A 112 10.75 -24.24 -0.46
N ALA A 113 11.38 -24.84 0.56
CA ALA A 113 12.33 -24.16 1.42
C ALA A 113 13.56 -23.63 0.65
N ASP A 114 14.08 -24.43 -0.29
CA ASP A 114 15.25 -24.05 -1.09
C ASP A 114 14.92 -22.89 -2.05
N LEU A 115 13.72 -22.91 -2.62
CA LEU A 115 13.21 -21.81 -3.44
C LEU A 115 13.07 -20.53 -2.62
N LEU A 116 12.49 -20.60 -1.41
CA LEU A 116 12.32 -19.45 -0.53
C LEU A 116 13.68 -18.87 -0.11
N ARG A 117 14.64 -19.72 0.29
CA ARG A 117 16.02 -19.30 0.58
C ARG A 117 16.68 -18.65 -0.63
N SER A 118 16.47 -19.19 -1.82
CA SER A 118 17.01 -18.63 -3.07
C SER A 118 16.42 -17.26 -3.36
N LEU A 119 15.12 -17.04 -3.17
CA LEU A 119 14.47 -15.75 -3.32
C LEU A 119 15.03 -14.72 -2.33
N ILE A 120 15.17 -15.09 -1.06
CA ILE A 120 15.74 -14.22 -0.02
C ILE A 120 17.18 -13.84 -0.40
N ARG A 121 18.01 -14.77 -0.87
CA ARG A 121 19.36 -14.48 -1.35
C ARG A 121 19.38 -13.55 -2.58
N VAL A 122 18.43 -13.72 -3.51
CA VAL A 122 18.31 -12.81 -4.67
C VAL A 122 17.97 -11.39 -4.23
N PHE A 123 17.02 -11.21 -3.32
CA PHE A 123 16.67 -9.90 -2.79
C PHE A 123 17.76 -9.28 -1.88
N ASN A 124 18.73 -10.09 -1.42
CA ASN A 124 19.85 -9.59 -0.62
C ASN A 124 21.10 -9.22 -1.46
N LYS A 125 21.06 -9.35 -2.79
CA LYS A 125 22.19 -8.93 -3.63
C LYS A 125 22.45 -7.43 -3.53
N ASP A 126 23.71 -7.03 -3.66
CA ASP A 126 24.13 -5.62 -3.55
C ASP A 126 23.34 -4.69 -4.46
N ALA A 127 23.01 -5.15 -5.67
CA ALA A 127 22.19 -4.41 -6.61
C ALA A 127 20.78 -4.07 -6.06
N VAL A 128 20.24 -4.85 -5.13
CA VAL A 128 18.93 -4.63 -4.50
C VAL A 128 19.08 -3.88 -3.16
N ARG A 129 20.14 -4.18 -2.41
CA ARG A 129 20.43 -3.51 -1.13
C ARG A 129 20.69 -2.02 -1.28
N ASN A 130 21.34 -1.62 -2.37
CA ASN A 130 21.78 -0.24 -2.61
C ASN A 130 20.81 0.57 -3.47
N ILE A 131 19.61 0.05 -3.74
CA ILE A 131 18.58 0.79 -4.48
C ILE A 131 18.01 1.90 -3.60
N SER A 132 17.91 3.12 -4.15
CA SER A 132 17.24 4.23 -3.48
C SER A 132 15.75 3.95 -3.25
N GLY A 133 15.15 4.57 -2.23
CA GLY A 133 13.74 4.35 -1.87
C GLY A 133 12.79 4.53 -3.05
N ASP A 134 12.97 5.59 -3.85
CA ASP A 134 12.09 5.87 -5.00
C ASP A 134 12.24 4.85 -6.13
N ALA A 135 13.47 4.39 -6.39
CA ALA A 135 13.70 3.33 -7.38
C ALA A 135 13.13 1.99 -6.91
N PHE A 136 13.17 1.73 -5.60
CA PHE A 136 12.58 0.53 -5.03
C PHE A 136 11.04 0.54 -5.14
N GLY A 137 10.40 1.69 -4.87
CA GLY A 137 8.97 1.89 -5.07
C GLY A 137 8.55 1.56 -6.51
N ARG A 138 9.28 2.05 -7.52
CA ARG A 138 9.04 1.72 -8.94
C ARG A 138 9.18 0.22 -9.26
N ILE A 139 10.11 -0.47 -8.61
CA ILE A 139 10.25 -1.93 -8.74
C ILE A 139 9.01 -2.62 -8.17
N TYR A 140 8.54 -2.20 -7.00
CA TYR A 140 7.33 -2.75 -6.41
C TYR A 140 6.10 -2.54 -7.29
N GLU A 141 5.89 -1.33 -7.81
CA GLU A 141 4.82 -1.02 -8.77
C GLU A 141 4.90 -1.88 -10.04
N PHE A 142 6.13 -2.11 -10.56
CA PHE A 142 6.33 -2.99 -11.70
C PHE A 142 5.87 -4.42 -11.41
N PHE A 143 6.24 -4.99 -10.26
CA PHE A 143 5.79 -6.32 -9.87
C PHE A 143 4.28 -6.36 -9.65
N LEU A 144 3.72 -5.36 -8.99
CA LEU A 144 2.28 -5.22 -8.78
C LEU A 144 1.52 -5.22 -10.12
N MET A 145 1.97 -4.43 -11.08
CA MET A 145 1.43 -4.39 -12.44
C MET A 145 1.54 -5.75 -13.13
N LYS A 146 2.72 -6.36 -13.12
CA LYS A 146 2.95 -7.67 -13.77
C LYS A 146 2.07 -8.77 -13.20
N PHE A 147 1.91 -8.81 -11.89
CA PHE A 147 1.06 -9.78 -11.23
C PHE A 147 -0.43 -9.51 -11.49
N SER A 148 -0.86 -8.26 -11.55
CA SER A 148 -2.24 -7.89 -11.87
C SER A 148 -2.62 -8.26 -13.31
N MET A 149 -1.67 -8.20 -14.25
CA MET A 149 -1.88 -8.57 -15.65
C MET A 149 -1.77 -10.08 -15.91
N SER A 150 -1.19 -10.87 -15.00
CA SER A 150 -0.86 -12.28 -15.24
C SER A 150 -1.90 -13.27 -14.71
N GLY A 151 -2.91 -12.82 -13.97
CA GLY A 151 -3.95 -13.66 -13.38
C GLY A 151 -5.06 -13.97 -14.36
N ALA A 152 -5.52 -15.22 -14.41
CA ALA A 152 -6.72 -15.61 -15.18
C ALA A 152 -8.00 -14.90 -14.69
N GLY A 153 -7.98 -14.28 -13.50
CA GLY A 153 -9.05 -13.47 -12.95
C GLY A 153 -9.09 -12.03 -13.45
N ALA A 154 -8.08 -11.56 -14.21
CA ALA A 154 -8.06 -10.20 -14.75
C ALA A 154 -9.20 -9.93 -15.75
N GLN A 155 -9.86 -10.96 -16.28
CA GLN A 155 -11.00 -10.83 -17.20
C GLN A 155 -12.37 -11.11 -16.57
N GLU A 156 -12.43 -11.75 -15.40
CA GLU A 156 -13.72 -12.21 -14.83
C GLU A 156 -14.38 -11.23 -13.84
N GLY A 157 -13.76 -10.12 -13.51
CA GLY A 157 -14.31 -9.21 -12.48
C GLY A 157 -14.26 -7.72 -12.78
N GLY A 158 -13.89 -7.30 -14.00
CA GLY A 158 -13.80 -5.86 -14.33
C GLY A 158 -12.68 -5.13 -13.55
N GLU A 159 -11.74 -5.88 -13.00
CA GLU A 159 -10.58 -5.33 -12.29
C GLU A 159 -9.49 -4.97 -13.29
N PHE A 160 -9.45 -3.71 -13.64
CA PHE A 160 -8.37 -3.18 -14.42
C PHE A 160 -7.39 -2.46 -13.49
N PHE A 161 -6.16 -2.98 -13.43
CA PHE A 161 -5.06 -2.20 -12.89
C PHE A 161 -4.89 -0.96 -13.78
N THR A 162 -5.05 0.22 -13.20
CA THR A 162 -4.88 1.47 -13.96
C THR A 162 -3.41 1.62 -14.34
N PRO A 163 -3.08 1.70 -15.64
CA PRO A 163 -1.69 1.87 -16.06
C PRO A 163 -1.05 3.10 -15.41
N PRO A 164 0.19 3.02 -14.91
CA PRO A 164 0.86 4.13 -14.25
C PRO A 164 0.89 5.43 -15.07
N SER A 165 1.02 5.32 -16.40
CA SER A 165 0.98 6.48 -17.30
C SER A 165 -0.35 7.20 -17.31
N LEU A 166 -1.47 6.46 -17.19
CA LEU A 166 -2.80 7.05 -17.10
C LEU A 166 -3.01 7.70 -15.73
N VAL A 167 -2.57 7.03 -14.67
CA VAL A 167 -2.63 7.60 -13.31
C VAL A 167 -1.82 8.89 -13.22
N GLN A 168 -0.60 8.88 -13.75
CA GLN A 168 0.25 10.07 -13.82
C GLN A 168 -0.40 11.21 -14.62
N MET A 169 -1.05 10.89 -15.72
CA MET A 169 -1.78 11.89 -16.52
C MET A 169 -2.90 12.52 -15.68
N ILE A 170 -3.71 11.72 -14.99
CA ILE A 170 -4.82 12.22 -14.15
C ILE A 170 -4.27 13.12 -13.03
N VAL A 171 -3.24 12.67 -12.32
CA VAL A 171 -2.62 13.42 -11.22
C VAL A 171 -2.01 14.73 -11.72
N ASN A 172 -1.32 14.74 -12.85
CA ASN A 172 -0.76 15.97 -13.44
C ASN A 172 -1.82 16.93 -13.96
N PHE A 173 -3.03 16.46 -14.25
CA PHE A 173 -4.15 17.32 -14.64
C PHE A 173 -4.84 17.97 -13.47
N ILE A 174 -4.95 17.22 -12.36
CA ILE A 174 -5.67 17.64 -11.15
C ILE A 174 -4.76 18.44 -10.21
N GLU A 175 -3.44 18.15 -10.22
CA GLU A 175 -2.41 18.79 -9.38
C GLU A 175 -2.74 18.77 -7.88
N PRO A 176 -2.96 17.56 -7.28
CA PRO A 176 -3.38 17.43 -5.90
C PRO A 176 -2.21 17.68 -4.94
N ASP A 177 -2.05 18.92 -4.47
CA ASP A 177 -0.88 19.38 -3.72
C ASP A 177 -1.16 19.68 -2.23
N HIS A 178 -2.40 19.47 -1.77
CA HIS A 178 -2.80 19.75 -0.38
C HIS A 178 -4.09 19.03 0.03
N GLY A 179 -4.36 19.00 1.35
CA GLY A 179 -5.66 18.70 1.93
C GLY A 179 -6.07 17.22 1.87
N ILE A 180 -7.36 16.98 1.78
CA ILE A 180 -7.97 15.64 1.80
C ILE A 180 -8.15 15.12 0.38
N ILE A 181 -7.58 13.96 0.11
CA ILE A 181 -7.71 13.26 -1.17
C ILE A 181 -8.49 11.97 -0.95
N HIS A 182 -9.54 11.78 -1.74
CA HIS A 182 -10.39 10.60 -1.65
C HIS A 182 -10.43 9.82 -2.96
N ASP A 183 -10.31 8.49 -2.85
CA ASP A 183 -10.58 7.54 -3.92
C ASP A 183 -11.60 6.51 -3.43
N PRO A 184 -12.87 6.59 -3.86
CA PRO A 184 -13.92 5.69 -3.43
C PRO A 184 -13.88 4.29 -4.09
N ALA A 185 -12.89 4.02 -4.95
CA ALA A 185 -12.66 2.73 -5.60
C ALA A 185 -11.15 2.53 -5.84
N CYS A 186 -10.36 2.62 -4.76
CA CYS A 186 -8.93 2.91 -4.83
C CYS A 186 -8.06 1.76 -5.39
N GLY A 187 -8.61 0.57 -5.57
CA GLY A 187 -7.84 -0.57 -6.06
C GLY A 187 -6.58 -0.81 -5.20
N SER A 188 -5.43 -0.81 -5.83
CA SER A 188 -4.13 -0.94 -5.15
C SER A 188 -3.54 0.39 -4.65
N GLY A 189 -4.29 1.48 -4.67
CA GLY A 189 -3.83 2.79 -4.17
C GLY A 189 -2.90 3.56 -5.12
N GLY A 190 -2.91 3.23 -6.41
CA GLY A 190 -2.01 3.85 -7.40
C GLY A 190 -2.17 5.37 -7.52
N MET A 191 -3.41 5.90 -7.40
CA MET A 191 -3.65 7.34 -7.42
C MET A 191 -2.92 8.05 -6.28
N PHE A 192 -2.95 7.51 -5.08
CA PHE A 192 -2.27 8.07 -3.92
C PHE A 192 -0.75 8.08 -4.05
N VAL A 193 -0.19 6.99 -4.60
CA VAL A 193 1.25 6.88 -4.83
C VAL A 193 1.73 7.93 -5.83
N GLN A 194 1.03 8.09 -6.94
CA GLN A 194 1.38 9.11 -7.94
C GLN A 194 1.19 10.53 -7.41
N THR A 195 0.19 10.76 -6.56
CA THR A 195 0.05 12.02 -5.81
C THR A 195 1.26 12.28 -4.93
N GLY A 196 1.73 11.27 -4.21
CA GLY A 196 2.95 11.39 -3.41
C GLY A 196 4.18 11.74 -4.24
N HIS A 197 4.32 11.17 -5.44
CA HIS A 197 5.38 11.54 -6.38
C HIS A 197 5.21 12.98 -6.87
N PHE A 198 3.99 13.38 -7.26
CA PHE A 198 3.70 14.74 -7.70
C PHE A 198 4.10 15.78 -6.64
N ILE A 199 3.74 15.57 -5.38
CA ILE A 199 4.09 16.47 -4.28
C ILE A 199 5.62 16.56 -4.12
N LYS A 200 6.34 15.45 -4.15
CA LYS A 200 7.81 15.43 -4.06
C LYS A 200 8.48 16.16 -5.21
N ASP A 201 7.95 16.03 -6.41
CA ASP A 201 8.56 16.56 -7.63
C ASP A 201 8.23 18.05 -7.86
N HIS A 202 7.07 18.52 -7.39
CA HIS A 202 6.56 19.86 -7.71
C HIS A 202 6.41 20.78 -6.49
N THR A 203 6.57 20.26 -5.29
CA THR A 203 6.47 21.06 -4.06
C THR A 203 7.70 20.86 -3.16
N ASN A 204 7.89 21.75 -2.21
CA ASN A 204 8.91 21.60 -1.15
C ASN A 204 8.32 21.00 0.14
N LYS A 205 7.14 20.39 0.07
CA LYS A 205 6.44 19.85 1.25
C LYS A 205 6.74 18.35 1.43
N GLN A 206 6.69 17.90 2.67
CA GLN A 206 6.61 16.46 2.94
C GLN A 206 5.20 15.95 2.59
N VAL A 207 5.10 14.76 2.04
CA VAL A 207 3.81 14.21 1.54
C VAL A 207 2.76 14.19 2.64
N ASN A 208 3.09 13.64 3.81
CA ASN A 208 2.15 13.50 4.93
C ASN A 208 1.82 14.82 5.66
N GLU A 209 2.58 15.88 5.40
CA GLU A 209 2.24 17.25 5.85
C GLU A 209 1.33 17.95 4.85
N ALA A 210 1.41 17.58 3.57
CA ALA A 210 0.65 18.19 2.50
C ALA A 210 -0.76 17.61 2.39
N ILE A 211 -0.87 16.28 2.43
CA ILE A 211 -2.12 15.56 2.15
C ILE A 211 -2.46 14.51 3.20
N THR A 212 -3.75 14.20 3.28
CA THR A 212 -4.28 13.00 3.96
C THR A 212 -5.11 12.22 2.96
N VAL A 213 -4.80 10.93 2.78
CA VAL A 213 -5.49 10.11 1.78
C VAL A 213 -6.50 9.15 2.42
N TYR A 214 -7.64 9.01 1.76
CA TYR A 214 -8.73 8.11 2.15
C TYR A 214 -9.13 7.25 0.96
N GLY A 215 -9.12 5.93 1.12
CA GLY A 215 -9.51 4.99 0.09
C GLY A 215 -10.61 4.05 0.55
N THR A 216 -11.57 3.77 -0.32
CA THR A 216 -12.53 2.70 -0.14
C THR A 216 -12.32 1.67 -1.25
N GLU A 217 -12.28 0.40 -0.89
CA GLU A 217 -12.11 -0.69 -1.86
C GLU A 217 -12.94 -1.90 -1.44
N LEU A 218 -13.61 -2.52 -2.39
CA LEU A 218 -14.51 -3.66 -2.15
C LEU A 218 -13.74 -4.96 -1.86
N LYS A 219 -12.60 -5.17 -2.51
CA LYS A 219 -11.91 -6.46 -2.47
C LYS A 219 -10.78 -6.47 -1.46
N THR A 220 -10.84 -7.41 -0.52
CA THR A 220 -9.84 -7.63 0.54
C THR A 220 -8.40 -7.65 0.00
N ASN A 221 -8.17 -8.33 -1.13
CA ASN A 221 -6.82 -8.39 -1.72
C ASN A 221 -6.32 -7.02 -2.19
N ASN A 222 -7.18 -6.21 -2.78
CA ASN A 222 -6.82 -4.87 -3.22
C ASN A 222 -6.58 -3.94 -2.02
N VAL A 223 -7.38 -4.05 -0.96
CA VAL A 223 -7.15 -3.34 0.31
C VAL A 223 -5.76 -3.65 0.87
N ARG A 224 -5.37 -4.94 0.88
CA ARG A 224 -4.03 -5.36 1.30
C ARG A 224 -2.95 -4.71 0.44
N LEU A 225 -3.11 -4.77 -0.88
CA LEU A 225 -2.15 -4.19 -1.82
C LEU A 225 -2.05 -2.67 -1.66
N ALA A 226 -3.19 -1.97 -1.48
CA ALA A 226 -3.21 -0.53 -1.24
C ALA A 226 -2.45 -0.16 0.04
N LYS A 227 -2.73 -0.83 1.15
CA LYS A 227 -2.02 -0.58 2.42
C LYS A 227 -0.51 -0.86 2.32
N MET A 228 -0.12 -1.95 1.68
CA MET A 228 1.30 -2.27 1.43
C MET A 228 1.95 -1.21 0.52
N ASN A 229 1.24 -0.77 -0.51
CA ASN A 229 1.72 0.23 -1.46
C ASN A 229 1.94 1.58 -0.77
N LEU A 230 0.97 2.04 0.03
CA LEU A 230 1.13 3.26 0.83
C LEU A 230 2.33 3.16 1.80
N ALA A 231 2.47 2.03 2.50
CA ALA A 231 3.57 1.80 3.43
C ALA A 231 4.95 1.86 2.74
N ILE A 232 5.08 1.26 1.54
CA ILE A 232 6.32 1.31 0.74
C ILE A 232 6.67 2.75 0.34
N HIS A 233 5.67 3.55 -0.02
CA HIS A 233 5.89 4.93 -0.44
C HIS A 233 5.93 5.93 0.72
N GLY A 234 5.75 5.46 1.96
CA GLY A 234 5.74 6.28 3.16
C GLY A 234 4.57 7.26 3.22
N ILE A 235 3.43 6.88 2.64
CA ILE A 235 2.22 7.68 2.60
C ILE A 235 1.27 7.21 3.71
N GLU A 236 0.87 8.13 4.58
CA GLU A 236 -0.14 7.87 5.59
C GLU A 236 -1.53 7.98 5.00
N GLY A 237 -2.40 6.99 5.27
CA GLY A 237 -3.74 6.98 4.72
C GLY A 237 -4.65 5.96 5.36
N LYS A 238 -5.95 6.16 5.22
CA LYS A 238 -6.98 5.26 5.72
C LYS A 238 -7.62 4.51 4.55
N ILE A 239 -7.36 3.22 4.47
CA ILE A 239 -7.99 2.34 3.48
C ILE A 239 -8.97 1.41 4.20
N ILE A 240 -10.24 1.45 3.79
CA ILE A 240 -11.32 0.64 4.35
C ILE A 240 -11.85 -0.31 3.28
N GLU A 241 -12.08 -1.56 3.69
CA GLU A 241 -12.79 -2.55 2.88
C GLU A 241 -14.28 -2.32 2.99
N ASP A 242 -14.90 -1.81 1.93
CA ASP A 242 -16.34 -1.58 1.87
C ASP A 242 -16.84 -1.38 0.44
N ASN A 243 -18.16 -1.41 0.27
CA ASN A 243 -18.82 -1.15 -0.99
C ASN A 243 -19.35 0.28 -1.05
N SER A 244 -18.71 1.14 -1.82
CA SER A 244 -19.04 2.56 -1.94
C SER A 244 -20.47 2.83 -2.45
N PHE A 245 -21.12 1.86 -3.10
CA PHE A 245 -22.53 2.00 -3.48
C PHE A 245 -23.49 1.88 -2.28
N TYR A 246 -23.05 1.23 -1.19
CA TYR A 246 -23.89 0.93 -0.04
C TYR A 246 -23.40 1.54 1.26
N SER A 247 -22.28 2.25 1.24
CA SER A 247 -21.71 2.88 2.43
C SER A 247 -20.89 4.13 2.12
N ASN A 248 -20.66 4.92 3.16
CA ASN A 248 -19.73 6.06 3.16
C ASN A 248 -18.86 5.99 4.42
N PRO A 249 -17.92 5.03 4.49
CA PRO A 249 -17.26 4.67 5.74
C PRO A 249 -16.34 5.77 6.28
N HIS A 250 -15.92 6.71 5.45
CA HIS A 250 -15.07 7.84 5.85
C HIS A 250 -15.86 9.11 6.19
N GLU A 251 -17.16 9.17 5.90
CA GLU A 251 -18.04 10.34 6.13
C GLU A 251 -17.48 11.64 5.53
N LEU A 252 -16.95 11.58 4.31
CA LEU A 252 -16.23 12.67 3.66
C LEU A 252 -17.09 13.54 2.73
N THR A 253 -18.40 13.40 2.74
CA THR A 253 -19.30 14.25 1.92
C THR A 253 -19.04 15.73 2.18
N GLY A 254 -18.70 16.50 1.14
CA GLY A 254 -18.39 17.93 1.20
C GLY A 254 -17.08 18.29 1.92
N LYS A 255 -16.13 17.35 2.03
CA LYS A 255 -14.90 17.58 2.82
C LYS A 255 -13.60 17.38 2.05
N CYS A 256 -13.66 16.82 0.83
CA CYS A 256 -12.46 16.50 0.08
C CYS A 256 -12.00 17.70 -0.77
N ASP A 257 -10.71 17.97 -0.74
CA ASP A 257 -10.09 18.93 -1.66
C ASP A 257 -9.95 18.33 -3.05
N PHE A 258 -9.72 17.04 -3.14
CA PHE A 258 -9.60 16.29 -4.38
C PHE A 258 -10.29 14.93 -4.31
N VAL A 259 -10.96 14.56 -5.39
CA VAL A 259 -11.52 13.22 -5.58
C VAL A 259 -10.98 12.66 -6.89
N MET A 260 -10.27 11.55 -6.84
CA MET A 260 -9.62 10.94 -7.99
C MET A 260 -9.83 9.45 -7.96
N ALA A 261 -10.42 8.87 -8.98
CA ALA A 261 -10.60 7.44 -9.09
C ALA A 261 -10.66 6.96 -10.53
N ASN A 262 -10.38 5.69 -10.73
CA ASN A 262 -10.79 4.92 -11.90
C ASN A 262 -11.76 3.83 -11.44
N PRO A 263 -13.03 4.17 -11.17
CA PRO A 263 -13.99 3.25 -10.61
C PRO A 263 -14.39 2.18 -11.62
N PRO A 264 -14.89 1.02 -11.16
CA PRO A 264 -15.46 0.03 -12.06
C PRO A 264 -16.65 0.64 -12.81
N PHE A 265 -16.58 0.61 -14.15
CA PHE A 265 -17.64 1.10 -15.02
C PHE A 265 -18.60 -0.01 -15.42
N ASN A 266 -19.81 0.38 -15.81
CA ASN A 266 -20.88 -0.53 -16.22
C ASN A 266 -21.28 -1.55 -15.14
N VAL A 267 -21.14 -1.20 -13.86
CA VAL A 267 -21.63 -2.03 -12.76
C VAL A 267 -23.16 -2.08 -12.82
N ASN A 268 -23.68 -3.29 -12.98
CA ASN A 268 -25.11 -3.57 -13.03
C ASN A 268 -25.59 -4.18 -11.70
N GLN A 269 -26.90 -4.31 -11.54
CA GLN A 269 -27.53 -4.97 -10.38
C GLN A 269 -27.26 -4.30 -9.03
N ILE A 270 -27.02 -2.98 -9.03
CA ILE A 270 -26.98 -2.23 -7.77
C ILE A 270 -28.40 -2.22 -7.19
N ASP A 271 -28.53 -2.72 -5.97
CA ASP A 271 -29.83 -2.75 -5.29
C ASP A 271 -30.27 -1.35 -4.84
N LYS A 272 -30.94 -0.65 -5.74
CA LYS A 272 -31.46 0.70 -5.53
C LYS A 272 -32.71 0.74 -4.63
N SER A 273 -33.22 -0.42 -4.21
CA SER A 273 -34.34 -0.52 -3.27
C SER A 273 -33.92 -0.38 -1.82
N LYS A 274 -32.64 -0.51 -1.51
CA LYS A 274 -32.09 -0.31 -0.18
C LYS A 274 -32.29 1.13 0.31
N ASP A 275 -32.74 1.28 1.53
CA ASP A 275 -33.02 2.62 2.10
C ASP A 275 -31.79 3.51 2.09
N TYR A 276 -30.61 2.93 2.41
CA TYR A 276 -29.34 3.66 2.31
C TYR A 276 -29.09 4.27 0.92
N VAL A 277 -29.42 3.56 -0.16
CA VAL A 277 -29.21 4.08 -1.53
C VAL A 277 -30.26 5.13 -1.90
N LYS A 278 -31.51 4.95 -1.46
CA LYS A 278 -32.60 5.93 -1.72
C LYS A 278 -32.37 7.26 -1.02
N GLU A 279 -31.84 7.20 0.20
CA GLU A 279 -31.63 8.35 1.08
C GLU A 279 -30.16 8.82 1.09
N ASP A 280 -29.32 8.31 0.19
CA ASP A 280 -27.91 8.64 0.13
C ASP A 280 -27.69 10.13 -0.20
N PRO A 281 -27.14 10.92 0.73
CA PRO A 281 -26.92 12.35 0.51
C PRO A 281 -25.91 12.63 -0.61
N ARG A 282 -25.15 11.62 -1.02
CA ARG A 282 -24.21 11.73 -2.15
C ARG A 282 -24.89 11.65 -3.51
N LEU A 283 -26.21 11.45 -3.56
CA LEU A 283 -27.02 11.42 -4.78
C LEU A 283 -27.95 12.64 -4.86
N PRO A 284 -27.42 13.87 -4.98
CA PRO A 284 -28.21 15.11 -4.93
C PRO A 284 -29.21 15.22 -6.08
N PHE A 285 -28.99 14.53 -7.20
CA PHE A 285 -29.91 14.47 -8.34
C PHE A 285 -30.79 13.22 -8.33
N GLY A 286 -30.82 12.49 -7.21
CA GLY A 286 -31.57 11.27 -7.01
C GLY A 286 -30.91 10.03 -7.61
N VAL A 287 -31.51 8.89 -7.30
CA VAL A 287 -31.02 7.58 -7.78
C VAL A 287 -31.23 7.46 -9.28
N PRO A 288 -30.19 7.17 -10.08
CA PRO A 288 -30.34 7.02 -11.53
C PRO A 288 -31.30 5.89 -11.90
N LYS A 289 -32.14 6.13 -12.93
CA LYS A 289 -33.14 5.13 -13.37
C LYS A 289 -32.51 3.93 -14.10
N THR A 290 -31.36 4.13 -14.75
CA THR A 290 -30.67 3.10 -15.51
C THR A 290 -30.01 2.09 -14.57
N ASP A 291 -30.02 0.81 -14.92
CA ASP A 291 -29.28 -0.21 -14.21
C ASP A 291 -27.78 -0.15 -14.55
N ASN A 292 -27.17 0.98 -14.17
CA ASN A 292 -25.75 1.26 -14.41
C ASN A 292 -25.22 2.21 -13.34
N GLY A 293 -24.12 1.84 -12.70
CA GLY A 293 -23.48 2.61 -11.63
C GLY A 293 -22.75 3.87 -12.07
N ASN A 294 -22.50 4.08 -13.38
CA ASN A 294 -21.66 5.20 -13.84
C ASN A 294 -22.19 6.57 -13.40
N TYR A 295 -23.50 6.77 -13.46
CA TYR A 295 -24.11 8.04 -13.03
C TYR A 295 -24.12 8.23 -11.49
N MET A 296 -23.99 7.14 -10.73
CA MET A 296 -23.80 7.23 -9.27
C MET A 296 -22.38 7.71 -8.97
N TRP A 297 -21.37 7.16 -9.65
CA TRP A 297 -19.98 7.60 -9.48
C TRP A 297 -19.80 9.10 -9.75
N ILE A 298 -20.41 9.64 -10.80
CA ILE A 298 -20.34 11.08 -11.12
C ILE A 298 -20.90 11.92 -9.96
N GLN A 299 -22.05 11.51 -9.40
CA GLN A 299 -22.67 12.19 -8.27
C GLN A 299 -21.80 12.06 -7.00
N TYR A 300 -21.27 10.89 -6.72
CA TYR A 300 -20.39 10.66 -5.58
C TYR A 300 -19.15 11.56 -5.63
N PHE A 301 -18.47 11.63 -6.79
CA PHE A 301 -17.30 12.49 -6.92
C PHE A 301 -17.64 13.95 -6.63
N ASN A 302 -18.70 14.47 -7.22
CA ASN A 302 -19.14 15.84 -6.95
C ASN A 302 -19.52 16.05 -5.47
N SER A 303 -20.19 15.07 -4.85
CA SER A 303 -20.68 15.22 -3.47
C SER A 303 -19.58 15.09 -2.41
N TYR A 304 -18.44 14.47 -2.72
CA TYR A 304 -17.33 14.42 -1.82
C TYR A 304 -16.51 15.72 -1.77
N LEU A 305 -16.49 16.50 -2.87
CA LEU A 305 -15.74 17.75 -2.96
C LEU A 305 -16.27 18.79 -1.97
N ASN A 306 -15.36 19.53 -1.39
CA ASN A 306 -15.66 20.74 -0.62
C ASN A 306 -16.11 21.88 -1.55
N GLU A 307 -16.61 23.00 -0.97
CA GLU A 307 -17.01 24.21 -1.70
C GLU A 307 -15.81 25.00 -2.22
#